data_79e6108849b017f4e2afbaea6b3ac89b
#
_entry.id   79e6108849b017f4e2afbaea6b3ac89b
#
_cell.length_a   1.000
_cell.length_b   1.000
_cell.length_c   1.000
_cell.angle_alpha   90.00
_cell.angle_beta   90.00
_cell.angle_gamma   90.00
#
_symmetry.space_group_name_H-M   'P 1'
#
loop_
_entity.id
_entity.type
_entity.pdbx_description
1 polymer ?
#
loop_
_entity_poly.entity_id
_entity_poly.type
_entity_poly.pdbx_seq_one_letter_code
_entity_poly.pdbx_strand_id
1 'polypeptide(L)'
;MIGIACPGQGSQAPGFLEPWLEIPVFRTSFEESAQAINLDLIHFGTVADAETIKDTKVAQPLIVAAGIASFETLKDKFGDSLKVAATAGHSVGEITAAYVAGILDSQTALKFVQRRGREMADAAGLTESSMAAVVGGELNQVLTQLDAFGLFAANYNGAGQIVAAGSKAAIASLIASPPAGTRVVPLQVAGAFHTSFMEPARPALKEFATELSVQDPRISIWSNNNGQLVDSGQSFLDLMVNQVSSPVRWDKTMDAMTSANVSLLIELLPGGALSG
;
A
#
# COMPACT_ATOMS: atom_id res chain seq x y z
N MET A 1 4.44 -22.93 -0.21
CA MET A 1 4.74 -21.92 -1.26
C MET A 1 5.35 -20.69 -0.60
N ILE A 2 6.41 -20.08 -1.19
CA ILE A 2 6.94 -18.80 -0.71
C ILE A 2 6.17 -17.67 -1.40
N GLY A 3 5.65 -16.75 -0.59
CA GLY A 3 5.01 -15.53 -1.03
C GLY A 3 5.79 -14.29 -0.63
N ILE A 4 5.62 -13.21 -1.39
CA ILE A 4 6.12 -11.87 -1.08
C ILE A 4 4.94 -11.01 -0.63
N ALA A 5 5.08 -10.36 0.52
CA ALA A 5 4.16 -9.34 1.02
C ALA A 5 4.78 -7.95 0.85
N CYS A 6 4.03 -7.04 0.24
CA CYS A 6 4.49 -5.69 -0.04
C CYS A 6 3.72 -4.69 0.84
N PRO A 7 4.41 -3.99 1.77
CA PRO A 7 3.75 -3.11 2.73
C PRO A 7 3.19 -1.84 2.09
N GLY A 8 2.25 -1.23 2.80
CA GLY A 8 1.61 0.03 2.44
C GLY A 8 2.17 1.24 3.18
N GLN A 9 1.54 2.40 2.95
CA GLN A 9 1.88 3.65 3.61
C GLN A 9 1.65 3.56 5.12
N GLY A 10 2.60 4.09 5.90
CA GLY A 10 2.63 4.00 7.36
C GLY A 10 3.66 3.00 7.90
N SER A 11 4.30 2.22 7.02
CA SER A 11 5.40 1.31 7.40
C SER A 11 6.77 2.00 7.44
N GLN A 12 6.94 3.15 6.76
CA GLN A 12 8.19 3.90 6.73
C GLN A 12 8.44 4.66 8.05
N ALA A 13 9.70 4.75 8.43
CA ALA A 13 10.19 5.55 9.56
C ALA A 13 11.41 6.38 9.15
N PRO A 14 11.69 7.52 9.81
CA PRO A 14 12.91 8.29 9.54
C PRO A 14 14.16 7.42 9.62
N GLY A 15 15.06 7.55 8.64
CA GLY A 15 16.34 6.83 8.59
C GLY A 15 16.24 5.34 8.23
N PHE A 16 15.07 4.81 7.91
CA PHE A 16 14.90 3.35 7.70
C PHE A 16 15.76 2.75 6.59
N LEU A 17 16.24 3.57 5.65
CA LEU A 17 17.08 3.11 4.55
C LEU A 17 18.57 3.02 4.89
N GLU A 18 19.05 3.71 5.94
CA GLU A 18 20.49 3.81 6.24
C GLU A 18 21.21 2.47 6.21
N PRO A 19 20.77 1.42 6.94
CA PRO A 19 21.48 0.13 6.94
C PRO A 19 21.40 -0.60 5.60
N TRP A 20 20.39 -0.35 4.79
CA TRP A 20 20.16 -1.03 3.51
C TRP A 20 21.00 -0.44 2.38
N LEU A 21 21.29 0.85 2.45
CA LEU A 21 22.16 1.53 1.48
C LEU A 21 23.62 1.07 1.56
N GLU A 22 24.03 0.33 2.59
CA GLU A 22 25.34 -0.34 2.66
C GLU A 22 25.43 -1.57 1.75
N ILE A 23 24.29 -2.09 1.25
CA ILE A 23 24.22 -3.23 0.34
C ILE A 23 24.29 -2.70 -1.10
N PRO A 24 25.33 -3.04 -1.90
CA PRO A 24 25.55 -2.43 -3.21
C PRO A 24 24.37 -2.60 -4.17
N VAL A 25 23.78 -3.79 -4.26
CA VAL A 25 22.64 -4.06 -5.15
C VAL A 25 21.42 -3.25 -4.73
N PHE A 26 21.14 -3.14 -3.43
CA PHE A 26 20.06 -2.32 -2.93
C PHE A 26 20.29 -0.84 -3.29
N ARG A 27 21.47 -0.31 -2.99
CA ARG A 27 21.83 1.08 -3.30
C ARG A 27 21.64 1.39 -4.79
N THR A 28 22.20 0.56 -5.67
CA THR A 28 22.11 0.77 -7.13
C THR A 28 20.64 0.82 -7.58
N SER A 29 19.84 -0.19 -7.21
CA SER A 29 18.42 -0.26 -7.57
C SER A 29 17.63 0.92 -7.03
N PHE A 30 17.96 1.39 -5.83
CA PHE A 30 17.29 2.51 -5.19
C PHE A 30 17.67 3.86 -5.84
N GLU A 31 18.94 4.06 -6.21
CA GLU A 31 19.43 5.23 -6.96
C GLU A 31 18.80 5.30 -8.35
N GLU A 32 18.72 4.19 -9.08
CA GLU A 32 18.01 4.09 -10.36
C GLU A 32 16.52 4.46 -10.21
N SER A 33 15.89 4.03 -9.12
CA SER A 33 14.51 4.38 -8.79
C SER A 33 14.33 5.87 -8.58
N ALA A 34 15.22 6.50 -7.83
CA ALA A 34 15.23 7.95 -7.58
C ALA A 34 15.39 8.74 -8.90
N GLN A 35 16.31 8.31 -9.77
CA GLN A 35 16.55 8.92 -11.08
C GLN A 35 15.33 8.79 -12.00
N ALA A 36 14.68 7.60 -12.04
CA ALA A 36 13.55 7.32 -12.92
C ALA A 36 12.37 8.30 -12.75
N ILE A 37 12.20 8.85 -11.54
CA ILE A 37 11.10 9.78 -11.20
C ILE A 37 11.59 11.18 -10.80
N ASN A 38 12.89 11.43 -10.89
CA ASN A 38 13.54 12.68 -10.50
C ASN A 38 13.11 13.16 -9.10
N LEU A 39 13.24 12.27 -8.11
CA LEU A 39 12.89 12.53 -6.71
C LEU A 39 14.04 12.08 -5.81
N ASP A 40 14.48 12.93 -4.87
CA ASP A 40 15.57 12.60 -3.94
C ASP A 40 15.11 11.60 -2.85
N LEU A 41 14.88 10.36 -3.28
CA LEU A 41 14.43 9.28 -2.41
C LEU A 41 15.46 8.92 -1.33
N ILE A 42 16.76 9.13 -1.60
CA ILE A 42 17.83 8.88 -0.62
C ILE A 42 17.68 9.84 0.55
N HIS A 43 17.57 11.14 0.28
CA HIS A 43 17.34 12.13 1.32
C HIS A 43 16.07 11.79 2.15
N PHE A 44 14.97 11.46 1.48
CA PHE A 44 13.72 11.12 2.16
C PHE A 44 13.82 9.87 3.04
N GLY A 45 14.57 8.87 2.63
CA GLY A 45 14.72 7.63 3.38
C GLY A 45 15.79 7.63 4.47
N THR A 46 16.67 8.67 4.53
CA THR A 46 17.79 8.74 5.47
C THR A 46 17.73 9.96 6.39
N VAL A 47 17.49 11.14 5.85
CA VAL A 47 17.65 12.44 6.56
C VAL A 47 16.32 13.10 6.91
N ALA A 48 15.30 12.94 6.06
CA ALA A 48 14.03 13.62 6.22
C ALA A 48 13.32 13.19 7.51
N ASP A 49 12.62 14.14 8.11
CA ASP A 49 11.86 13.91 9.33
C ASP A 49 10.54 13.15 9.09
N ALA A 50 9.89 12.75 10.17
CA ALA A 50 8.65 11.99 10.13
C ALA A 50 7.51 12.74 9.44
N GLU A 51 7.47 14.07 9.51
CA GLU A 51 6.42 14.86 8.88
C GLU A 51 6.57 14.90 7.37
N THR A 52 7.80 15.07 6.89
CA THR A 52 8.13 15.06 5.45
C THR A 52 7.80 13.71 4.81
N ILE A 53 8.19 12.59 5.45
CA ILE A 53 7.96 11.25 4.88
C ILE A 53 6.52 10.74 5.03
N LYS A 54 5.64 11.46 5.72
CA LYS A 54 4.19 11.17 5.75
C LYS A 54 3.46 11.73 4.53
N ASP A 55 4.01 12.76 3.88
CA ASP A 55 3.40 13.30 2.67
C ASP A 55 3.22 12.19 1.65
N THR A 56 2.00 12.01 1.18
CA THR A 56 1.63 10.94 0.23
C THR A 56 2.43 11.02 -1.07
N LYS A 57 2.84 12.24 -1.49
CA LYS A 57 3.69 12.47 -2.66
C LYS A 57 5.11 11.93 -2.47
N VAL A 58 5.56 11.81 -1.23
CA VAL A 58 6.88 11.29 -0.83
C VAL A 58 6.78 9.83 -0.40
N ALA A 59 5.85 9.52 0.52
CA ALA A 59 5.70 8.21 1.13
C ALA A 59 5.53 7.10 0.10
N GLN A 60 4.62 7.28 -0.87
CA GLN A 60 4.29 6.22 -1.80
C GLN A 60 5.45 5.86 -2.74
N PRO A 61 6.11 6.81 -3.43
CA PRO A 61 7.31 6.50 -4.20
C PRO A 61 8.45 5.89 -3.37
N LEU A 62 8.65 6.39 -2.15
CA LEU A 62 9.68 5.91 -1.24
C LEU A 62 9.48 4.43 -0.86
N ILE A 63 8.24 4.04 -0.53
CA ILE A 63 7.89 2.66 -0.17
C ILE A 63 8.04 1.71 -1.37
N VAL A 64 7.55 2.11 -2.55
CA VAL A 64 7.64 1.26 -3.76
C VAL A 64 9.09 1.09 -4.19
N ALA A 65 9.90 2.16 -4.17
CA ALA A 65 11.32 2.07 -4.48
C ALA A 65 12.07 1.15 -3.50
N ALA A 66 11.80 1.27 -2.19
CA ALA A 66 12.39 0.40 -1.17
C ALA A 66 11.97 -1.07 -1.36
N GLY A 67 10.71 -1.31 -1.70
CA GLY A 67 10.20 -2.65 -2.00
C GLY A 67 10.87 -3.27 -3.23
N ILE A 68 11.02 -2.51 -4.33
CA ILE A 68 11.72 -2.96 -5.53
C ILE A 68 13.17 -3.29 -5.20
N ALA A 69 13.91 -2.38 -4.56
CA ALA A 69 15.31 -2.60 -4.19
C ALA A 69 15.49 -3.80 -3.24
N SER A 70 14.54 -4.03 -2.32
CA SER A 70 14.52 -5.21 -1.45
C SER A 70 14.40 -6.49 -2.25
N PHE A 71 13.48 -6.52 -3.23
CA PHE A 71 13.25 -7.70 -4.05
C PHE A 71 14.46 -8.00 -4.94
N GLU A 72 15.08 -6.99 -5.54
CA GLU A 72 16.31 -7.15 -6.32
C GLU A 72 17.46 -7.69 -5.46
N THR A 73 17.58 -7.21 -4.21
CA THR A 73 18.57 -7.73 -3.27
C THR A 73 18.33 -9.20 -2.90
N LEU A 74 17.07 -9.61 -2.73
CA LEU A 74 16.71 -11.01 -2.51
C LEU A 74 17.07 -11.87 -3.72
N LYS A 75 16.78 -11.40 -4.93
CA LYS A 75 17.13 -12.09 -6.18
C LYS A 75 18.65 -12.26 -6.33
N ASP A 76 19.42 -11.20 -6.09
CA ASP A 76 20.87 -11.24 -6.16
C ASP A 76 21.44 -12.25 -5.16
N LYS A 77 20.97 -12.22 -3.92
CA LYS A 77 21.48 -13.07 -2.85
C LYS A 77 21.14 -14.54 -3.01
N PHE A 78 19.96 -14.88 -3.48
CA PHE A 78 19.45 -16.25 -3.51
C PHE A 78 19.38 -16.85 -4.92
N GLY A 79 19.44 -16.03 -5.97
CA GLY A 79 19.37 -16.46 -7.37
C GLY A 79 18.21 -17.42 -7.61
N ASP A 80 18.50 -18.51 -8.33
CA ASP A 80 17.51 -19.55 -8.65
C ASP A 80 16.97 -20.33 -7.44
N SER A 81 17.58 -20.17 -6.26
CA SER A 81 17.07 -20.78 -5.01
C SER A 81 15.83 -20.08 -4.49
N LEU A 82 15.63 -18.82 -4.85
CA LEU A 82 14.45 -18.04 -4.44
C LEU A 82 13.23 -18.43 -5.30
N LYS A 83 12.48 -19.41 -4.83
CA LYS A 83 11.27 -19.90 -5.53
C LYS A 83 10.03 -19.12 -5.08
N VAL A 84 9.93 -17.84 -5.43
CA VAL A 84 8.73 -17.04 -5.22
C VAL A 84 7.63 -17.52 -6.17
N ALA A 85 6.49 -17.88 -5.61
CA ALA A 85 5.34 -18.37 -6.37
C ALA A 85 4.08 -17.50 -6.19
N ALA A 86 4.12 -16.55 -5.26
CA ALA A 86 2.97 -15.76 -4.86
C ALA A 86 3.39 -14.34 -4.42
N THR A 87 2.52 -13.36 -4.63
CA THR A 87 2.72 -12.02 -4.10
C THR A 87 1.38 -11.33 -3.83
N ALA A 88 1.37 -10.44 -2.85
CA ALA A 88 0.29 -9.50 -2.61
C ALA A 88 0.85 -8.24 -1.96
N GLY A 89 0.17 -7.12 -2.14
CA GLY A 89 0.54 -5.85 -1.53
C GLY A 89 -0.63 -5.22 -0.80
N HIS A 90 -0.35 -4.47 0.27
CA HIS A 90 -1.36 -3.69 0.98
C HIS A 90 -1.43 -2.28 0.40
N SER A 91 -2.57 -1.88 -0.15
CA SER A 91 -2.76 -0.53 -0.74
C SER A 91 -1.68 -0.21 -1.79
N VAL A 92 -0.84 0.81 -1.57
CA VAL A 92 0.26 1.17 -2.48
C VAL A 92 1.23 0.00 -2.73
N GLY A 93 1.32 -0.94 -1.80
CA GLY A 93 2.11 -2.17 -1.95
C GLY A 93 1.68 -3.05 -3.12
N GLU A 94 0.44 -2.92 -3.64
CA GLU A 94 0.03 -3.62 -4.87
C GLU A 94 0.90 -3.24 -6.07
N ILE A 95 1.48 -2.03 -6.10
CA ILE A 95 2.38 -1.60 -7.17
C ILE A 95 3.71 -2.35 -7.10
N THR A 96 4.26 -2.51 -5.89
CA THR A 96 5.43 -3.38 -5.68
C THR A 96 5.11 -4.84 -6.00
N ALA A 97 3.93 -5.32 -5.61
CA ALA A 97 3.50 -6.68 -5.94
C ALA A 97 3.35 -6.88 -7.47
N ALA A 98 2.85 -5.89 -8.19
CA ALA A 98 2.79 -5.92 -9.66
C ALA A 98 4.18 -6.00 -10.30
N TYR A 99 5.19 -5.31 -9.74
CA TYR A 99 6.59 -5.46 -10.13
C TYR A 99 7.12 -6.88 -9.86
N VAL A 100 6.91 -7.39 -8.67
CA VAL A 100 7.33 -8.75 -8.27
C VAL A 100 6.70 -9.82 -9.17
N ALA A 101 5.43 -9.63 -9.53
CA ALA A 101 4.71 -10.54 -10.43
C ALA A 101 5.10 -10.38 -11.91
N GLY A 102 5.87 -9.36 -12.27
CA GLY A 102 6.28 -9.07 -13.65
C GLY A 102 5.19 -8.41 -14.51
N ILE A 103 4.15 -7.85 -13.88
CA ILE A 103 3.11 -7.05 -14.57
C ILE A 103 3.69 -5.71 -15.01
N LEU A 104 4.46 -5.07 -14.14
CA LEU A 104 5.12 -3.79 -14.39
C LEU A 104 6.64 -3.97 -14.33
N ASP A 105 7.38 -3.24 -15.16
CA ASP A 105 8.80 -3.01 -14.92
C ASP A 105 9.01 -1.94 -13.83
N SER A 106 10.25 -1.76 -13.37
CA SER A 106 10.57 -0.82 -12.29
C SER A 106 10.23 0.62 -12.65
N GLN A 107 10.54 1.05 -13.87
CA GLN A 107 10.28 2.42 -14.32
C GLN A 107 8.79 2.72 -14.40
N THR A 108 8.01 1.80 -14.94
CA THR A 108 6.55 1.92 -15.05
C THR A 108 5.91 1.94 -13.66
N ALA A 109 6.33 1.05 -12.75
CA ALA A 109 5.87 1.03 -11.36
C ALA A 109 6.14 2.35 -10.63
N LEU A 110 7.35 2.91 -10.80
CA LEU A 110 7.75 4.18 -10.17
C LEU A 110 7.01 5.39 -10.74
N LYS A 111 6.82 5.46 -12.05
CA LYS A 111 6.01 6.53 -12.67
C LYS A 111 4.55 6.46 -12.23
N PHE A 112 3.99 5.25 -12.18
CA PHE A 112 2.61 5.05 -11.73
C PHE A 112 2.43 5.44 -10.27
N VAL A 113 3.33 5.01 -9.36
CA VAL A 113 3.23 5.37 -7.95
C VAL A 113 3.44 6.86 -7.70
N GLN A 114 4.34 7.51 -8.44
CA GLN A 114 4.53 8.97 -8.36
C GLN A 114 3.24 9.71 -8.75
N ARG A 115 2.61 9.30 -9.85
CA ARG A 115 1.32 9.85 -10.27
C ARG A 115 0.25 9.61 -9.21
N ARG A 116 0.13 8.37 -8.73
CA ARG A 116 -0.84 7.98 -7.70
C ARG A 116 -0.68 8.82 -6.43
N GLY A 117 0.55 8.95 -5.92
CA GLY A 117 0.83 9.73 -4.72
C GLY A 117 0.43 11.19 -4.86
N ARG A 118 0.67 11.79 -6.04
CA ARG A 118 0.27 13.17 -6.34
C ARG A 118 -1.24 13.32 -6.38
N GLU A 119 -1.93 12.52 -7.18
CA GLU A 119 -3.39 12.63 -7.34
C GLU A 119 -4.13 12.38 -6.01
N MET A 120 -3.67 11.42 -5.21
CA MET A 120 -4.27 11.18 -3.89
C MET A 120 -4.00 12.30 -2.89
N ALA A 121 -2.82 12.92 -2.92
CA ALA A 121 -2.52 14.07 -2.06
C ALA A 121 -3.35 15.29 -2.47
N ASP A 122 -3.49 15.54 -3.76
CA ASP A 122 -4.30 16.64 -4.28
C ASP A 122 -5.79 16.43 -3.94
N ALA A 123 -6.32 15.21 -4.09
CA ALA A 123 -7.68 14.86 -3.64
C ALA A 123 -7.88 15.03 -2.14
N ALA A 124 -6.90 14.63 -1.32
CA ALA A 124 -6.94 14.81 0.13
C ALA A 124 -6.99 16.29 0.54
N GLY A 125 -6.41 17.19 -0.24
CA GLY A 125 -6.44 18.63 -0.03
C GLY A 125 -7.80 19.30 -0.29
N LEU A 126 -8.73 18.63 -0.95
CA LEU A 126 -10.03 19.20 -1.31
C LEU A 126 -11.01 19.24 -0.13
N THR A 127 -10.86 18.35 0.86
CA THR A 127 -11.79 18.23 1.97
C THR A 127 -11.05 17.82 3.24
N GLU A 128 -11.34 18.47 4.37
CA GLU A 128 -10.78 18.07 5.66
C GLU A 128 -11.27 16.69 6.08
N SER A 129 -10.40 15.71 5.92
CA SER A 129 -10.68 14.31 6.18
C SER A 129 -9.52 13.62 6.92
N SER A 130 -9.78 12.47 7.52
CA SER A 130 -8.80 11.72 8.31
C SER A 130 -9.18 10.25 8.40
N MET A 131 -8.32 9.47 9.08
CA MET A 131 -8.53 8.04 9.33
C MET A 131 -8.17 7.68 10.77
N ALA A 132 -8.77 6.61 11.28
CA ALA A 132 -8.43 6.02 12.57
C ALA A 132 -8.50 4.49 12.51
N ALA A 133 -7.56 3.81 13.15
CA ALA A 133 -7.61 2.36 13.34
C ALA A 133 -8.57 2.04 14.48
N VAL A 134 -9.52 1.14 14.22
CA VAL A 134 -10.44 0.56 15.20
C VAL A 134 -9.98 -0.87 15.45
N VAL A 135 -9.56 -1.18 16.66
CA VAL A 135 -8.99 -2.48 17.05
C VAL A 135 -9.86 -3.15 18.08
N GLY A 136 -10.28 -4.38 17.79
CA GLY A 136 -11.18 -5.17 18.63
C GLY A 136 -12.66 -4.96 18.31
N GLY A 137 -13.53 -5.42 19.20
CA GLY A 137 -14.98 -5.36 19.03
C GLY A 137 -15.53 -6.42 18.06
N GLU A 138 -16.86 -6.45 17.95
CA GLU A 138 -17.57 -7.30 17.01
C GLU A 138 -17.74 -6.55 15.68
N LEU A 139 -17.35 -7.18 14.57
CA LEU A 139 -17.25 -6.53 13.25
C LEU A 139 -18.53 -5.81 12.83
N ASN A 140 -19.69 -6.49 12.93
CA ASN A 140 -20.95 -5.88 12.47
C ASN A 140 -21.36 -4.68 13.33
N GLN A 141 -21.06 -4.70 14.66
CA GLN A 141 -21.30 -3.55 15.54
C GLN A 141 -20.38 -2.40 15.21
N VAL A 142 -19.11 -2.69 14.91
CA VAL A 142 -18.16 -1.66 14.44
C VAL A 142 -18.67 -1.00 13.15
N LEU A 143 -19.02 -1.81 12.14
CA LEU A 143 -19.50 -1.30 10.86
C LEU A 143 -20.79 -0.49 10.99
N THR A 144 -21.75 -0.95 11.82
CA THR A 144 -23.00 -0.22 12.10
C THR A 144 -22.70 1.16 12.73
N GLN A 145 -21.76 1.22 13.66
CA GLN A 145 -21.40 2.49 14.29
C GLN A 145 -20.63 3.41 13.35
N LEU A 146 -19.75 2.88 12.48
CA LEU A 146 -19.11 3.69 11.43
C LEU A 146 -20.15 4.33 10.51
N ASP A 147 -21.14 3.55 10.07
CA ASP A 147 -22.24 4.03 9.21
C ASP A 147 -23.05 5.14 9.94
N ALA A 148 -23.38 4.96 11.22
CA ALA A 148 -24.08 5.95 12.02
C ALA A 148 -23.33 7.29 12.16
N PHE A 149 -21.99 7.28 12.07
CA PHE A 149 -21.16 8.49 12.04
C PHE A 149 -20.87 9.00 10.62
N GLY A 150 -21.38 8.35 9.57
CA GLY A 150 -21.08 8.68 8.18
C GLY A 150 -19.62 8.40 7.82
N LEU A 151 -19.01 7.38 8.45
CA LEU A 151 -17.65 6.93 8.21
C LEU A 151 -17.63 5.68 7.31
N PHE A 152 -16.54 5.53 6.59
CA PHE A 152 -16.28 4.37 5.73
C PHE A 152 -15.31 3.41 6.40
N ALA A 153 -15.50 2.11 6.21
CA ALA A 153 -14.47 1.11 6.49
C ALA A 153 -13.50 1.05 5.29
N ALA A 154 -12.40 1.78 5.41
CA ALA A 154 -11.42 1.95 4.32
C ALA A 154 -10.47 0.75 4.17
N ASN A 155 -10.05 0.13 5.29
CA ASN A 155 -9.22 -1.06 5.27
C ASN A 155 -9.79 -2.12 6.22
N TYR A 156 -9.88 -3.34 5.72
CA TYR A 156 -10.17 -4.54 6.51
C TYR A 156 -8.85 -5.31 6.65
N ASN A 157 -8.15 -5.10 7.77
CA ASN A 157 -6.80 -5.65 7.95
C ASN A 157 -6.78 -7.09 8.51
N GLY A 158 -7.95 -7.62 8.89
CA GLY A 158 -8.02 -8.89 9.58
C GLY A 158 -7.77 -8.77 11.09
N ALA A 159 -7.79 -9.89 11.80
CA ALA A 159 -7.53 -9.96 13.25
C ALA A 159 -8.28 -8.91 14.10
N GLY A 160 -9.50 -8.51 13.68
CA GLY A 160 -10.32 -7.52 14.38
C GLY A 160 -9.84 -6.08 14.21
N GLN A 161 -9.09 -5.77 13.16
CA GLN A 161 -8.65 -4.41 12.84
C GLN A 161 -9.33 -3.88 11.59
N ILE A 162 -10.03 -2.75 11.75
CA ILE A 162 -10.66 -1.96 10.67
C ILE A 162 -10.04 -0.55 10.70
N VAL A 163 -9.78 0.02 9.53
CA VAL A 163 -9.45 1.45 9.44
C VAL A 163 -10.69 2.20 8.99
N ALA A 164 -11.18 3.06 9.88
CA ALA A 164 -12.26 3.99 9.61
C ALA A 164 -11.72 5.24 8.93
N ALA A 165 -12.44 5.78 7.94
CA ALA A 165 -12.08 6.98 7.21
C ALA A 165 -13.30 7.86 6.94
N GLY A 166 -13.10 9.19 6.91
CA GLY A 166 -14.16 10.16 6.64
C GLY A 166 -13.77 11.58 7.05
N SER A 167 -14.76 12.44 7.30
CA SER A 167 -14.47 13.81 7.73
C SER A 167 -13.73 13.83 9.07
N LYS A 168 -12.87 14.83 9.29
CA LYS A 168 -12.18 15.00 10.58
C LYS A 168 -13.14 15.07 11.77
N ALA A 169 -14.30 15.72 11.60
CA ALA A 169 -15.31 15.82 12.65
C ALA A 169 -15.91 14.44 13.00
N ALA A 170 -16.22 13.61 12.00
CA ALA A 170 -16.76 12.28 12.21
C ALA A 170 -15.72 11.35 12.88
N ILE A 171 -14.45 11.42 12.48
CA ILE A 171 -13.34 10.69 13.13
C ILE A 171 -13.18 11.15 14.59
N ALA A 172 -13.27 12.46 14.89
CA ALA A 172 -13.25 12.94 16.27
C ALA A 172 -14.42 12.40 17.11
N SER A 173 -15.62 12.30 16.52
CA SER A 173 -16.78 11.69 17.17
C SER A 173 -16.57 10.20 17.47
N LEU A 174 -15.98 9.46 16.53
CA LEU A 174 -15.64 8.03 16.71
C LEU A 174 -14.61 7.84 17.85
N ILE A 175 -13.61 8.73 17.96
CA ILE A 175 -12.61 8.69 19.03
C ILE A 175 -13.25 9.00 20.39
N ALA A 176 -14.17 9.98 20.44
CA ALA A 176 -14.87 10.36 21.65
C ALA A 176 -15.88 9.30 22.12
N SER A 177 -16.45 8.53 21.20
CA SER A 177 -17.46 7.51 21.48
C SER A 177 -17.13 6.21 20.68
N PRO A 178 -16.11 5.46 21.11
CA PRO A 178 -15.67 4.26 20.40
C PRO A 178 -16.71 3.13 20.47
N PRO A 179 -16.78 2.23 19.48
CA PRO A 179 -17.59 1.02 19.54
C PRO A 179 -17.23 0.16 20.77
N ALA A 180 -18.22 -0.53 21.32
CA ALA A 180 -18.02 -1.37 22.50
C ALA A 180 -16.90 -2.41 22.28
N GLY A 181 -16.00 -2.52 23.25
CA GLY A 181 -14.87 -3.47 23.19
C GLY A 181 -13.77 -3.10 22.20
N THR A 182 -13.74 -1.87 21.69
CA THR A 182 -12.71 -1.41 20.76
C THR A 182 -11.77 -0.37 21.39
N ARG A 183 -10.58 -0.26 20.77
CA ARG A 183 -9.68 0.89 20.93
C ARG A 183 -9.59 1.61 19.57
N VAL A 184 -9.79 2.92 19.57
CA VAL A 184 -9.67 3.77 18.39
C VAL A 184 -8.37 4.56 18.48
N VAL A 185 -7.53 4.44 17.44
CA VAL A 185 -6.21 5.09 17.35
C VAL A 185 -6.18 5.99 16.11
N PRO A 186 -6.03 7.31 16.26
CA PRO A 186 -5.88 8.22 15.14
C PRO A 186 -4.68 7.84 14.27
N LEU A 187 -4.84 7.89 12.95
CA LEU A 187 -3.74 7.68 12.01
C LEU A 187 -3.20 9.04 11.53
N GLN A 188 -1.88 9.09 11.35
CA GLN A 188 -1.18 10.27 10.86
C GLN A 188 -1.16 10.25 9.32
N VAL A 189 -2.32 10.55 8.70
CA VAL A 189 -2.51 10.54 7.25
C VAL A 189 -3.16 11.84 6.76
N ALA A 190 -2.94 12.19 5.50
CA ALA A 190 -3.39 13.45 4.91
C ALA A 190 -4.89 13.47 4.58
N GLY A 191 -5.56 12.31 4.47
CA GLY A 191 -6.95 12.27 4.04
C GLY A 191 -7.62 10.90 4.23
N ALA A 192 -8.90 10.83 3.89
CA ALA A 192 -9.72 9.62 3.96
C ALA A 192 -9.48 8.73 2.72
N PHE A 193 -8.31 8.09 2.67
CA PHE A 193 -7.93 7.18 1.57
C PHE A 193 -8.89 5.99 1.47
N HIS A 194 -8.98 5.41 0.28
CA HIS A 194 -9.80 4.22 0.00
C HIS A 194 -11.31 4.42 0.22
N THR A 195 -11.77 5.65 0.03
CA THR A 195 -13.17 6.06 0.14
C THR A 195 -13.55 6.99 -1.01
N SER A 196 -14.83 7.37 -1.10
CA SER A 196 -15.31 8.35 -2.08
C SER A 196 -14.60 9.72 -2.03
N PHE A 197 -13.93 10.06 -0.93
CA PHE A 197 -13.09 11.27 -0.85
C PHE A 197 -11.93 11.26 -1.86
N MET A 198 -11.53 10.07 -2.35
CA MET A 198 -10.47 9.89 -3.35
C MET A 198 -10.98 9.77 -4.79
N GLU A 199 -12.30 9.84 -5.03
CA GLU A 199 -12.84 9.84 -6.40
C GLU A 199 -12.22 10.91 -7.32
N PRO A 200 -11.88 12.12 -6.84
CA PRO A 200 -11.22 13.13 -7.69
C PRO A 200 -9.87 12.69 -8.26
N ALA A 201 -9.18 11.74 -7.63
CA ALA A 201 -7.89 11.22 -8.12
C ALA A 201 -8.03 10.26 -9.30
N ARG A 202 -9.19 9.60 -9.47
CA ARG A 202 -9.38 8.49 -10.42
C ARG A 202 -9.26 8.89 -11.90
N PRO A 203 -9.87 9.98 -12.37
CA PRO A 203 -9.82 10.33 -13.80
C PRO A 203 -8.40 10.49 -14.32
N ALA A 204 -7.56 11.24 -13.62
CA ALA A 204 -6.18 11.48 -14.01
C ALA A 204 -5.31 10.22 -13.92
N LEU A 205 -5.56 9.34 -12.93
CA LEU A 205 -4.90 8.03 -12.85
C LEU A 205 -5.33 7.09 -13.97
N LYS A 206 -6.63 7.09 -14.30
CA LYS A 206 -7.16 6.27 -15.38
C LYS A 206 -6.58 6.70 -16.73
N GLU A 207 -6.52 7.99 -17.00
CA GLU A 207 -5.90 8.53 -18.19
C GLU A 207 -4.44 8.11 -18.29
N PHE A 208 -3.66 8.32 -17.23
CA PHE A 208 -2.25 7.93 -17.18
C PHE A 208 -2.06 6.41 -17.36
N ALA A 209 -2.93 5.58 -16.80
CA ALA A 209 -2.86 4.14 -16.94
C ALA A 209 -3.00 3.66 -18.40
N THR A 210 -3.68 4.43 -19.27
CA THR A 210 -3.78 4.08 -20.71
C THR A 210 -2.45 4.19 -21.46
N GLU A 211 -1.48 4.92 -20.92
CA GLU A 211 -0.16 5.11 -21.50
C GLU A 211 0.84 4.01 -21.09
N LEU A 212 0.47 3.18 -20.11
CA LEU A 212 1.35 2.18 -19.54
C LEU A 212 1.30 0.85 -20.29
N SER A 213 2.46 0.22 -20.47
CA SER A 213 2.56 -1.14 -20.97
C SER A 213 2.61 -2.11 -19.80
N VAL A 214 1.73 -3.10 -19.80
CA VAL A 214 1.66 -4.15 -18.77
C VAL A 214 1.78 -5.54 -19.40
N GLN A 215 2.24 -6.50 -18.60
CA GLN A 215 2.31 -7.92 -18.96
C GLN A 215 1.39 -8.71 -18.03
N ASP A 216 0.98 -9.91 -18.45
CA ASP A 216 0.28 -10.81 -17.54
C ASP A 216 1.23 -11.32 -16.45
N PRO A 217 0.71 -11.59 -15.22
CA PRO A 217 1.54 -11.98 -14.10
C PRO A 217 2.23 -13.33 -14.32
N ARG A 218 3.51 -13.44 -13.94
CA ARG A 218 4.30 -14.66 -14.03
C ARG A 218 4.18 -15.56 -12.80
N ILE A 219 3.64 -15.04 -11.72
CA ILE A 219 3.35 -15.74 -10.46
C ILE A 219 1.98 -15.31 -9.94
N SER A 220 1.42 -16.06 -9.02
CA SER A 220 0.12 -15.75 -8.44
C SER A 220 0.12 -14.39 -7.74
N ILE A 221 -0.86 -13.54 -8.07
CA ILE A 221 -1.07 -12.23 -7.45
C ILE A 221 -2.54 -12.05 -7.07
N TRP A 222 -2.78 -11.56 -5.86
CA TRP A 222 -4.12 -11.28 -5.34
C TRP A 222 -4.34 -9.78 -5.21
N SER A 223 -5.57 -9.34 -5.48
CA SER A 223 -5.94 -7.93 -5.37
C SER A 223 -6.65 -7.62 -4.06
N ASN A 224 -6.40 -6.43 -3.54
CA ASN A 224 -7.09 -5.87 -2.37
C ASN A 224 -8.58 -5.60 -2.59
N ASN A 225 -9.07 -5.62 -3.82
CA ASN A 225 -10.48 -5.35 -4.12
C ASN A 225 -11.41 -6.36 -3.42
N ASN A 226 -11.08 -7.66 -3.53
CA ASN A 226 -11.90 -8.74 -2.99
C ASN A 226 -11.10 -9.98 -2.55
N GLY A 227 -9.77 -9.91 -2.56
CA GLY A 227 -8.89 -11.05 -2.26
C GLY A 227 -8.82 -12.10 -3.38
N GLN A 228 -9.28 -11.81 -4.59
CA GLN A 228 -9.22 -12.76 -5.69
C GLN A 228 -7.88 -12.74 -6.42
N LEU A 229 -7.54 -13.91 -6.97
CA LEU A 229 -6.42 -14.08 -7.89
C LEU A 229 -6.71 -13.30 -9.18
N VAL A 230 -5.69 -12.63 -9.73
CA VAL A 230 -5.79 -11.90 -11.00
C VAL A 230 -4.77 -12.48 -11.98
N ASP A 231 -5.22 -12.85 -13.16
CA ASP A 231 -4.44 -13.50 -14.22
C ASP A 231 -4.15 -12.57 -15.42
N SER A 232 -4.68 -11.36 -15.41
CA SER A 232 -4.47 -10.35 -16.44
C SER A 232 -3.82 -9.10 -15.88
N GLY A 233 -2.70 -8.68 -16.46
CA GLY A 233 -1.99 -7.47 -16.07
C GLY A 233 -2.82 -6.22 -16.30
N GLN A 234 -3.61 -6.15 -17.37
CA GLN A 234 -4.52 -5.03 -17.61
C GLN A 234 -5.62 -4.96 -16.54
N SER A 235 -6.22 -6.09 -16.19
CA SER A 235 -7.21 -6.15 -15.11
C SER A 235 -6.61 -5.71 -13.77
N PHE A 236 -5.35 -6.10 -13.48
CA PHE A 236 -4.68 -5.67 -12.26
C PHE A 236 -4.40 -4.17 -12.23
N LEU A 237 -3.98 -3.59 -13.37
CA LEU A 237 -3.79 -2.14 -13.49
C LEU A 237 -5.11 -1.37 -13.26
N ASP A 238 -6.21 -1.84 -13.85
CA ASP A 238 -7.53 -1.25 -13.66
C ASP A 238 -7.99 -1.32 -12.19
N LEU A 239 -7.69 -2.42 -11.50
CA LEU A 239 -7.96 -2.58 -10.08
C LEU A 239 -7.12 -1.62 -9.23
N MET A 240 -5.83 -1.43 -9.54
CA MET A 240 -4.96 -0.47 -8.85
C MET A 240 -5.44 0.99 -9.02
N VAL A 241 -5.96 1.35 -10.21
CA VAL A 241 -6.59 2.66 -10.44
C VAL A 241 -7.84 2.84 -9.59
N ASN A 242 -8.69 1.83 -9.51
CA ASN A 242 -9.93 1.88 -8.74
C ASN A 242 -9.69 1.83 -7.22
N GLN A 243 -8.59 1.21 -6.78
CA GLN A 243 -8.26 1.00 -5.37
C GLN A 243 -8.19 2.32 -4.58
N VAL A 244 -7.78 3.43 -5.19
CA VAL A 244 -7.62 4.70 -4.46
C VAL A 244 -8.90 5.15 -3.77
N SER A 245 -10.06 4.82 -4.34
CA SER A 245 -11.39 5.15 -3.81
C SER A 245 -12.21 3.93 -3.37
N SER A 246 -11.59 2.76 -3.27
CA SER A 246 -12.24 1.50 -2.88
C SER A 246 -11.59 0.88 -1.65
N PRO A 247 -12.35 0.18 -0.79
CA PRO A 247 -11.80 -0.45 0.41
C PRO A 247 -10.71 -1.46 0.10
N VAL A 248 -9.70 -1.50 0.98
CA VAL A 248 -8.64 -2.51 0.97
C VAL A 248 -9.11 -3.74 1.74
N ARG A 249 -9.29 -4.87 1.06
CA ARG A 249 -9.70 -6.15 1.65
C ARG A 249 -8.49 -7.04 1.91
N TRP A 250 -7.58 -6.55 2.78
CA TRP A 250 -6.39 -7.31 3.17
C TRP A 250 -6.76 -8.62 3.88
N ASP A 251 -7.83 -8.61 4.68
CA ASP A 251 -8.44 -9.80 5.29
C ASP A 251 -8.66 -10.91 4.27
N LYS A 252 -9.36 -10.62 3.18
CA LYS A 252 -9.66 -11.59 2.11
C LYS A 252 -8.41 -12.00 1.33
N THR A 253 -7.48 -11.06 1.13
CA THR A 253 -6.21 -11.36 0.46
C THR A 253 -5.41 -12.39 1.25
N MET A 254 -5.29 -12.24 2.57
CA MET A 254 -4.58 -13.18 3.44
C MET A 254 -5.29 -14.55 3.51
N ASP A 255 -6.62 -14.56 3.60
CA ASP A 255 -7.41 -15.79 3.58
C ASP A 255 -7.21 -16.57 2.27
N ALA A 256 -7.22 -15.87 1.13
CA ALA A 256 -7.01 -16.46 -0.18
C ALA A 256 -5.59 -17.03 -0.35
N MET A 257 -4.56 -16.29 0.07
CA MET A 257 -3.17 -16.76 0.04
C MET A 257 -2.97 -18.00 0.94
N THR A 258 -3.57 -18.00 2.12
CA THR A 258 -3.55 -19.16 3.04
C THR A 258 -4.22 -20.37 2.40
N SER A 259 -5.40 -20.17 1.80
CA SER A 259 -6.14 -21.22 1.08
C SER A 259 -5.38 -21.77 -0.12
N ALA A 260 -4.53 -20.96 -0.74
CA ALA A 260 -3.64 -21.34 -1.84
C ALA A 260 -2.34 -22.03 -1.35
N ASN A 261 -2.20 -22.35 -0.06
CA ASN A 261 -1.03 -22.96 0.56
C ASN A 261 0.24 -22.09 0.49
N VAL A 262 0.12 -20.77 0.57
CA VAL A 262 1.26 -19.88 0.82
C VAL A 262 1.63 -20.06 2.30
N SER A 263 2.75 -20.73 2.57
CA SER A 263 3.16 -21.17 3.92
C SER A 263 4.30 -20.32 4.51
N LEU A 264 4.93 -19.49 3.70
CA LEU A 264 5.97 -18.55 4.12
C LEU A 264 5.76 -17.24 3.39
N LEU A 265 5.66 -16.14 4.13
CA LEU A 265 5.65 -14.78 3.60
C LEU A 265 6.97 -14.08 3.95
N ILE A 266 7.57 -13.47 2.95
CA ILE A 266 8.69 -12.54 3.13
C ILE A 266 8.12 -11.14 2.91
N GLU A 267 8.13 -10.33 3.95
CA GLU A 267 7.72 -8.93 3.85
C GLU A 267 8.90 -8.09 3.35
N LEU A 268 8.66 -7.33 2.27
CA LEU A 268 9.66 -6.39 1.74
C LEU A 268 9.73 -5.11 2.58
N LEU A 269 10.75 -4.29 2.35
CA LEU A 269 10.87 -2.99 3.01
C LEU A 269 9.71 -2.02 2.61
N PRO A 270 9.35 -1.16 3.59
CA PRO A 270 9.94 -0.90 4.90
C PRO A 270 9.76 -1.97 5.99
N GLY A 271 8.90 -2.97 5.78
CA GLY A 271 8.73 -4.15 6.63
C GLY A 271 8.14 -3.91 8.03
N GLY A 272 7.66 -5.00 8.67
CA GLY A 272 7.15 -5.00 10.04
C GLY A 272 5.70 -4.55 10.21
N ALA A 273 5.01 -4.16 9.14
CA ALA A 273 3.62 -3.73 9.21
C ALA A 273 2.62 -4.86 8.94
N LEU A 274 3.02 -5.86 8.15
CA LEU A 274 2.15 -6.98 7.73
C LEU A 274 2.49 -8.28 8.44
N SER A 275 3.69 -8.40 9.03
CA SER A 275 4.21 -9.59 9.71
C SER A 275 4.23 -9.47 11.23
N GLY A 276 3.79 -8.34 11.78
CA GLY A 276 3.75 -8.04 13.23
C GLY A 276 2.53 -8.57 13.96
#